data_378528765ce196ec5cba5295710d225d
#
_entry.id   378528765ce196ec5cba5295710d225d
#
_cell.length_a   1.000
_cell.length_b   1.000
_cell.length_c   1.000
_cell.angle_alpha   90.00
_cell.angle_beta   90.00
_cell.angle_gamma   90.00
#
_symmetry.space_group_name_H-M   'P 1'
#
loop_
_entity.id
_entity.type
_entity.pdbx_description
1 polymer ?
#
loop_
_entity_poly.entity_id
_entity_poly.type
_entity_poly.pdbx_seq_one_letter_code
_entity_poly.pdbx_strand_id
1 'polypeptide(L)'
;MGLWSKAGVTHNVWTAYIFTFFFWSARSILFQQVVAGYVFVLTASNKPVGIVKGIQGISQLVFSLPGGYFADRIRRDTILKLSGAIGIVGAVITFVSVELTSINGLYVAFGLWGLFAACQSPAMEALFADSIPPGKRSFPFMIKYNISNLAQMLGPVLSIMLFLFYGDQWQLPELKPVLEFGCVLAVVGSLILFQFDDDRAKDYLVDKTQEEKEEEVLLEKMIAPSPLRTPKLVGNGNEFDMVYDYSDEDDITVDDKSPPTATENTALLLLKGKTAKEMDLERQQRLQEVVEEEEGYMAHLDAKFLCFRTKHVPYILFVSDFILSNGAGMTINFFPLFFKEEYGLTPIHVCALFMSQPLVVMILSFIAQRLSKPCGRMPIIAFTRAFSVACLFSMAYAQPMALQIALFLMRGGMMRCSQPLRRSILMDYVPKNLRARWNALEGLSVFSWSGSAVLGGFLIDAYGYRMCFIITSFVYCVGLSFEMALLPLTKHAVEK
;
A
#
# COMPACT_ATOMS: atom_id res chain seq x y z
N MET A 1 -13.73 -22.65 3.74
CA MET A 1 -12.48 -22.89 3.02
C MET A 1 -12.65 -22.99 1.49
N GLY A 2 -13.78 -23.38 0.95
CA GLY A 2 -13.96 -23.63 -0.50
C GLY A 2 -14.12 -22.45 -1.46
N LEU A 3 -14.37 -21.23 -0.98
CA LEU A 3 -14.57 -20.06 -1.86
C LEU A 3 -13.25 -19.32 -2.19
N TRP A 4 -12.19 -19.54 -1.40
CA TRP A 4 -10.92 -18.84 -1.51
C TRP A 4 -9.84 -19.66 -2.23
N SER A 5 -9.99 -20.99 -2.30
CA SER A 5 -9.08 -21.85 -3.07
C SER A 5 -9.22 -21.62 -4.59
N LYS A 6 -10.40 -21.20 -5.05
CA LYS A 6 -10.64 -20.81 -6.46
C LYS A 6 -10.00 -19.47 -6.85
N ALA A 7 -9.44 -18.70 -5.91
CA ALA A 7 -8.85 -17.39 -6.17
C ALA A 7 -7.31 -17.42 -6.30
N GLY A 8 -6.66 -18.60 -6.28
CA GLY A 8 -5.18 -18.71 -6.39
C GLY A 8 -4.43 -17.92 -5.31
N VAL A 9 -4.97 -17.86 -4.07
CA VAL A 9 -4.33 -17.12 -2.97
C VAL A 9 -3.32 -18.03 -2.29
N THR A 10 -2.04 -17.77 -2.51
CA THR A 10 -0.92 -18.55 -1.98
C THR A 10 -0.75 -18.34 -0.46
N HIS A 11 0.00 -19.25 0.18
CA HIS A 11 0.32 -19.17 1.61
C HIS A 11 0.90 -17.80 2.02
N ASN A 12 1.86 -17.29 1.26
CA ASN A 12 2.52 -16.00 1.54
C ASN A 12 1.55 -14.81 1.46
N VAL A 13 0.55 -14.86 0.57
CA VAL A 13 -0.45 -13.80 0.44
C VAL A 13 -1.34 -13.74 1.69
N TRP A 14 -1.78 -14.90 2.20
CA TRP A 14 -2.54 -14.97 3.45
C TRP A 14 -1.73 -14.50 4.65
N THR A 15 -0.49 -14.98 4.78
CA THR A 15 0.44 -14.58 5.83
C THR A 15 0.67 -13.06 5.81
N ALA A 16 0.79 -12.45 4.62
CA ALA A 16 0.93 -11.02 4.47
C ALA A 16 -0.32 -10.24 4.92
N TYR A 17 -1.53 -10.75 4.66
CA TYR A 17 -2.77 -10.14 5.14
C TYR A 17 -2.86 -10.17 6.67
N ILE A 18 -2.56 -11.33 7.29
CA ILE A 18 -2.58 -11.50 8.74
C ILE A 18 -1.51 -10.59 9.39
N PHE A 19 -0.28 -10.59 8.86
CA PHE A 19 0.77 -9.68 9.29
C PHE A 19 0.33 -8.21 9.20
N THR A 20 -0.21 -7.81 8.05
CA THR A 20 -0.68 -6.44 7.82
C THR A 20 -1.72 -6.03 8.87
N PHE A 21 -2.66 -6.90 9.18
CA PHE A 21 -3.69 -6.62 10.18
C PHE A 21 -3.09 -6.38 11.57
N PHE A 22 -2.30 -7.32 12.09
CA PHE A 22 -1.73 -7.20 13.43
C PHE A 22 -0.70 -6.07 13.53
N PHE A 23 0.20 -5.96 12.56
CA PHE A 23 1.26 -4.96 12.58
C PHE A 23 0.72 -3.53 12.45
N TRP A 24 -0.25 -3.29 11.54
CA TRP A 24 -0.83 -1.95 11.40
C TRP A 24 -1.73 -1.56 12.59
N SER A 25 -2.35 -2.53 13.28
CA SER A 25 -3.06 -2.29 14.56
C SER A 25 -2.07 -1.90 15.65
N ALA A 26 -0.97 -2.65 15.82
CA ALA A 26 0.10 -2.31 16.76
C ALA A 26 0.72 -0.94 16.44
N ARG A 27 1.00 -0.69 15.15
CA ARG A 27 1.58 0.56 14.66
C ARG A 27 0.72 1.77 14.99
N SER A 28 -0.60 1.67 14.89
CA SER A 28 -1.51 2.77 15.19
C SER A 28 -1.56 3.11 16.68
N ILE A 29 -1.26 2.17 17.57
CA ILE A 29 -1.11 2.41 19.02
C ILE A 29 0.28 2.97 19.34
N LEU A 30 1.35 2.26 18.90
CA LEU A 30 2.72 2.54 19.30
C LEU A 30 3.35 3.77 18.61
N PHE A 31 2.91 4.13 17.40
CA PHE A 31 3.57 5.15 16.60
C PHE A 31 2.69 6.35 16.25
N GLN A 32 1.51 6.47 16.85
CA GLN A 32 0.63 7.60 16.60
C GLN A 32 0.38 8.42 17.88
N GLN A 33 -0.88 8.58 18.27
CA GLN A 33 -1.29 9.54 19.29
C GLN A 33 -0.82 9.19 20.71
N VAL A 34 -0.87 7.90 21.07
CA VAL A 34 -0.61 7.47 22.48
C VAL A 34 0.84 7.69 22.87
N VAL A 35 1.79 7.29 22.01
CA VAL A 35 3.23 7.51 22.29
C VAL A 35 3.59 8.99 22.34
N ALA A 36 2.99 9.82 21.48
CA ALA A 36 3.23 11.27 21.53
C ALA A 36 2.76 11.85 22.87
N GLY A 37 1.56 11.46 23.32
CA GLY A 37 1.04 11.82 24.64
C GLY A 37 1.93 11.34 25.78
N TYR A 38 2.35 10.07 25.76
CA TYR A 38 3.22 9.49 26.76
C TYR A 38 4.56 10.22 26.89
N VAL A 39 5.26 10.45 25.77
CA VAL A 39 6.55 11.16 25.77
C VAL A 39 6.39 12.60 26.24
N PHE A 40 5.32 13.28 25.85
CA PHE A 40 5.04 14.63 26.31
C PHE A 40 4.75 14.68 27.81
N VAL A 41 3.92 13.78 28.33
CA VAL A 41 3.62 13.71 29.78
C VAL A 41 4.87 13.40 30.58
N LEU A 42 5.75 12.53 30.04
CA LEU A 42 7.01 12.18 30.72
C LEU A 42 8.02 13.32 30.76
N THR A 43 8.07 14.20 29.75
CA THR A 43 9.15 15.17 29.56
C THR A 43 8.69 16.63 29.63
N ALA A 44 7.38 16.88 29.61
CA ALA A 44 6.75 18.19 29.53
C ALA A 44 7.27 19.07 28.38
N SER A 45 7.71 18.43 27.25
CA SER A 45 8.29 19.11 26.08
C SER A 45 7.95 18.38 24.80
N ASN A 46 7.78 19.12 23.70
CA ASN A 46 7.56 18.57 22.37
C ASN A 46 8.85 18.13 21.67
N LYS A 47 10.02 18.62 22.09
CA LYS A 47 11.32 18.25 21.51
C LYS A 47 11.59 16.76 21.58
N PRO A 48 11.44 16.06 22.72
CA PRO A 48 11.65 14.62 22.80
C PRO A 48 10.66 13.83 21.93
N VAL A 49 9.42 14.30 21.77
CA VAL A 49 8.43 13.69 20.88
C VAL A 49 8.93 13.70 19.42
N GLY A 50 9.47 14.86 19.00
CA GLY A 50 10.08 14.99 17.67
C GLY A 50 11.35 14.14 17.54
N ILE A 51 12.22 14.11 18.55
CA ILE A 51 13.47 13.33 18.53
C ILE A 51 13.19 11.83 18.41
N VAL A 52 12.23 11.28 19.17
CA VAL A 52 11.80 9.86 19.05
C VAL A 52 11.45 9.51 17.61
N LYS A 53 10.66 10.35 16.94
CA LYS A 53 10.29 10.17 15.55
C LYS A 53 11.47 10.36 14.59
N GLY A 54 12.30 11.35 14.84
CA GLY A 54 13.50 11.62 14.04
C GLY A 54 14.48 10.45 14.07
N ILE A 55 14.76 9.87 15.25
CA ILE A 55 15.61 8.69 15.40
C ILE A 55 15.07 7.51 14.58
N GLN A 56 13.76 7.26 14.65
CA GLN A 56 13.13 6.22 13.83
C GLN A 56 13.37 6.44 12.33
N GLY A 57 13.17 7.68 11.85
CA GLY A 57 13.35 8.00 10.45
C GLY A 57 14.81 7.94 9.99
N ILE A 58 15.75 8.46 10.78
CA ILE A 58 17.19 8.41 10.49
C ILE A 58 17.66 6.95 10.44
N SER A 59 17.29 6.16 11.44
CA SER A 59 17.61 4.72 11.44
C SER A 59 17.06 4.03 10.20
N GLN A 60 15.79 4.27 9.86
CA GLN A 60 15.19 3.69 8.66
C GLN A 60 15.94 4.10 7.40
N LEU A 61 16.35 5.36 7.24
CA LEU A 61 17.12 5.82 6.07
C LEU A 61 18.47 5.15 5.99
N VAL A 62 19.26 5.18 7.08
CA VAL A 62 20.61 4.63 7.12
C VAL A 62 20.62 3.14 6.76
N PHE A 63 19.62 2.40 7.25
CA PHE A 63 19.54 0.96 7.01
C PHE A 63 18.72 0.58 5.76
N SER A 64 18.03 1.50 5.10
CA SER A 64 17.26 1.20 3.90
C SER A 64 18.13 0.79 2.70
N LEU A 65 19.30 1.43 2.52
CA LEU A 65 20.22 1.07 1.46
C LEU A 65 20.89 -0.30 1.68
N PRO A 66 21.47 -0.59 2.86
CA PRO A 66 21.96 -1.95 3.15
C PRO A 66 20.83 -2.98 3.12
N GLY A 67 19.67 -2.66 3.70
CA GLY A 67 18.49 -3.55 3.74
C GLY A 67 18.00 -3.94 2.35
N GLY A 68 17.90 -2.98 1.42
CA GLY A 68 17.56 -3.24 0.02
C GLY A 68 18.62 -4.09 -0.68
N TYR A 69 19.89 -3.79 -0.48
CA TYR A 69 21.00 -4.58 -1.06
C TYR A 69 20.99 -6.05 -0.57
N PHE A 70 20.75 -6.25 0.71
CA PHE A 70 20.64 -7.61 1.26
C PHE A 70 19.35 -8.31 0.79
N ALA A 71 18.24 -7.59 0.63
CA ALA A 71 16.98 -8.14 0.13
C ALA A 71 17.08 -8.67 -1.31
N ASP A 72 18.01 -8.13 -2.11
CA ASP A 72 18.25 -8.60 -3.48
C ASP A 72 19.22 -9.79 -3.55
N ARG A 73 20.03 -10.04 -2.52
CA ARG A 73 21.06 -11.08 -2.50
C ARG A 73 20.77 -12.27 -1.57
N ILE A 74 20.02 -12.04 -0.51
CA ILE A 74 19.67 -13.05 0.48
C ILE A 74 18.21 -13.43 0.24
N ARG A 75 17.85 -14.67 0.58
CA ARG A 75 16.46 -15.12 0.55
C ARG A 75 15.56 -14.19 1.36
N ARG A 76 14.43 -13.80 0.79
CA ARG A 76 13.53 -12.80 1.37
C ARG A 76 12.89 -13.27 2.66
N ASP A 77 12.58 -14.58 2.78
CA ASP A 77 12.09 -15.19 4.01
C ASP A 77 13.09 -15.05 5.16
N THR A 78 14.40 -15.20 4.89
CA THR A 78 15.46 -15.02 5.89
C THR A 78 15.51 -13.57 6.40
N ILE A 79 15.38 -12.59 5.51
CA ILE A 79 15.34 -11.17 5.90
C ILE A 79 14.09 -10.86 6.70
N LEU A 80 12.94 -11.43 6.34
CA LEU A 80 11.70 -11.27 7.09
C LEU A 80 11.80 -11.90 8.49
N LYS A 81 12.42 -13.06 8.62
CA LYS A 81 12.68 -13.72 9.92
C LYS A 81 13.63 -12.87 10.79
N LEU A 82 14.70 -12.34 10.19
CA LEU A 82 15.61 -11.41 10.88
C LEU A 82 14.87 -10.15 11.33
N SER A 83 14.06 -9.57 10.45
CA SER A 83 13.21 -8.42 10.80
C SER A 83 12.25 -8.77 11.94
N GLY A 84 11.65 -9.96 11.93
CA GLY A 84 10.80 -10.45 13.02
C GLY A 84 11.53 -10.48 14.36
N ALA A 85 12.78 -10.97 14.39
CA ALA A 85 13.61 -10.95 15.60
C ALA A 85 13.90 -9.52 16.07
N ILE A 86 14.27 -8.61 15.16
CA ILE A 86 14.47 -7.19 15.47
C ILE A 86 13.18 -6.56 16.01
N GLY A 87 12.02 -6.88 15.43
CA GLY A 87 10.72 -6.41 15.88
C GLY A 87 10.37 -6.86 17.28
N ILE A 88 10.64 -8.13 17.63
CA ILE A 88 10.45 -8.64 18.99
C ILE A 88 11.35 -7.90 19.98
N VAL A 89 12.65 -7.76 19.69
CA VAL A 89 13.60 -7.02 20.54
C VAL A 89 13.15 -5.56 20.68
N GLY A 90 12.73 -4.90 19.60
CA GLY A 90 12.19 -3.55 19.63
C GLY A 90 10.95 -3.42 20.50
N ALA A 91 10.02 -4.36 20.43
CA ALA A 91 8.83 -4.39 21.27
C ALA A 91 9.17 -4.59 22.76
N VAL A 92 10.09 -5.51 23.08
CA VAL A 92 10.56 -5.75 24.46
C VAL A 92 11.26 -4.52 25.03
N ILE A 93 12.16 -3.87 24.29
CA ILE A 93 12.83 -2.66 24.74
C ILE A 93 11.82 -1.51 24.89
N THR A 94 10.81 -1.40 24.00
CA THR A 94 9.73 -0.41 24.15
C THR A 94 8.96 -0.66 25.43
N PHE A 95 8.55 -1.90 25.68
CA PHE A 95 7.83 -2.32 26.90
C PHE A 95 8.62 -1.95 28.17
N VAL A 96 9.89 -2.39 28.27
CA VAL A 96 10.76 -2.11 29.40
C VAL A 96 10.98 -0.61 29.58
N SER A 97 11.13 0.14 28.48
CA SER A 97 11.32 1.60 28.54
C SER A 97 10.08 2.33 29.03
N VAL A 98 8.88 1.85 28.68
CA VAL A 98 7.59 2.38 29.17
C VAL A 98 7.44 2.09 30.66
N GLU A 99 7.74 0.85 31.10
CA GLU A 99 7.70 0.48 32.53
C GLU A 99 8.66 1.32 33.38
N LEU A 100 9.91 1.41 32.96
CA LEU A 100 10.96 2.17 33.65
C LEU A 100 10.85 3.69 33.45
N THR A 101 9.87 4.19 32.71
CA THR A 101 9.71 5.61 32.37
C THR A 101 10.99 6.24 31.79
N SER A 102 11.73 5.48 30.97
CA SER A 102 13.02 5.88 30.44
C SER A 102 12.91 6.42 29.03
N ILE A 103 13.14 7.73 28.85
CA ILE A 103 13.16 8.35 27.50
C ILE A 103 14.33 7.83 26.66
N ASN A 104 15.49 7.57 27.26
CA ASN A 104 16.66 7.04 26.57
C ASN A 104 16.41 5.63 26.02
N GLY A 105 15.69 4.80 26.79
CA GLY A 105 15.26 3.50 26.32
C GLY A 105 14.33 3.59 25.11
N LEU A 106 13.41 4.57 25.10
CA LEU A 106 12.55 4.82 23.95
C LEU A 106 13.34 5.28 22.71
N TYR A 107 14.39 6.09 22.85
CA TYR A 107 15.27 6.45 21.74
C TYR A 107 15.92 5.21 21.10
N VAL A 108 16.41 4.28 21.92
CA VAL A 108 16.97 3.00 21.42
C VAL A 108 15.90 2.15 20.76
N ALA A 109 14.72 2.02 21.38
CA ALA A 109 13.61 1.26 20.84
C ALA A 109 13.17 1.78 19.47
N PHE A 110 13.02 3.11 19.32
CA PHE A 110 12.61 3.71 18.04
C PHE A 110 13.70 3.64 16.97
N GLY A 111 14.97 3.60 17.35
CA GLY A 111 16.08 3.25 16.46
C GLY A 111 15.94 1.84 15.89
N LEU A 112 15.60 0.85 16.74
CA LEU A 112 15.34 -0.53 16.32
C LEU A 112 14.09 -0.64 15.44
N TRP A 113 13.03 0.11 15.73
CA TRP A 113 11.85 0.16 14.87
C TRP A 113 12.14 0.77 13.49
N GLY A 114 13.09 1.71 13.39
CA GLY A 114 13.59 2.21 12.11
C GLY A 114 14.34 1.13 11.31
N LEU A 115 15.24 0.40 11.97
CA LEU A 115 15.95 -0.75 11.38
C LEU A 115 14.96 -1.85 10.93
N PHE A 116 13.99 -2.20 11.78
CA PHE A 116 12.92 -3.13 11.45
C PHE A 116 12.21 -2.72 10.15
N ALA A 117 11.74 -1.47 10.06
CA ALA A 117 11.02 -0.97 8.90
C ALA A 117 11.86 -0.99 7.63
N ALA A 118 13.17 -0.67 7.73
CA ALA A 118 14.11 -0.68 6.63
C ALA A 118 14.30 -2.08 6.00
N CYS A 119 14.33 -3.12 6.83
CA CYS A 119 14.51 -4.50 6.38
C CYS A 119 13.18 -5.17 5.96
N GLN A 120 12.13 -4.97 6.78
CA GLN A 120 10.84 -5.65 6.59
C GLN A 120 10.10 -5.18 5.35
N SER A 121 10.04 -3.85 5.10
CA SER A 121 9.15 -3.29 4.07
C SER A 121 9.51 -3.75 2.65
N PRO A 122 10.76 -3.62 2.16
CA PRO A 122 11.12 -4.04 0.81
C PRO A 122 11.01 -5.56 0.61
N ALA A 123 11.45 -6.36 1.59
CA ALA A 123 11.39 -7.81 1.50
C ALA A 123 9.94 -8.32 1.45
N MET A 124 9.05 -7.74 2.26
CA MET A 124 7.63 -8.06 2.28
C MET A 124 6.93 -7.72 0.96
N GLU A 125 7.15 -6.51 0.43
CA GLU A 125 6.52 -6.07 -0.82
C GLU A 125 6.99 -6.91 -2.01
N ALA A 126 8.28 -7.27 -2.04
CA ALA A 126 8.84 -8.11 -3.08
C ALA A 126 8.28 -9.53 -3.01
N LEU A 127 8.30 -10.18 -1.83
CA LEU A 127 7.78 -11.54 -1.65
C LEU A 127 6.28 -11.60 -1.93
N PHE A 128 5.51 -10.61 -1.47
CA PHE A 128 4.08 -10.52 -1.74
C PHE A 128 3.80 -10.39 -3.25
N ALA A 129 4.55 -9.54 -3.96
CA ALA A 129 4.39 -9.37 -5.40
C ALA A 129 4.73 -10.63 -6.20
N ASP A 130 5.75 -11.38 -5.76
CA ASP A 130 6.20 -12.62 -6.43
C ASP A 130 5.30 -13.81 -6.11
N SER A 131 4.53 -13.74 -5.02
CA SER A 131 3.53 -14.75 -4.66
C SER A 131 2.20 -14.59 -5.41
N ILE A 132 2.10 -13.64 -6.35
CA ILE A 132 0.88 -13.35 -7.12
C ILE A 132 1.19 -13.40 -8.63
N PRO A 133 0.39 -14.09 -9.45
CA PRO A 133 0.58 -14.18 -10.88
C PRO A 133 0.69 -12.80 -11.53
N PRO A 134 1.59 -12.62 -12.52
CA PRO A 134 1.65 -11.41 -13.33
C PRO A 134 0.29 -11.11 -13.99
N GLY A 135 -0.15 -9.84 -13.93
CA GLY A 135 -1.46 -9.42 -14.45
C GLY A 135 -2.63 -9.51 -13.45
N LYS A 136 -2.54 -10.34 -12.39
CA LYS A 136 -3.59 -10.47 -11.35
C LYS A 136 -3.24 -9.75 -10.04
N ARG A 137 -2.21 -8.91 -10.01
CA ARG A 137 -1.66 -8.26 -8.78
C ARG A 137 -2.56 -7.18 -8.19
N SER A 138 -3.36 -6.50 -9.00
CA SER A 138 -4.15 -5.32 -8.58
C SER A 138 -5.10 -5.64 -7.41
N PHE A 139 -5.86 -6.72 -7.50
CA PHE A 139 -6.86 -7.08 -6.52
C PHE A 139 -6.25 -7.47 -5.14
N PRO A 140 -5.23 -8.36 -5.05
CA PRO A 140 -4.57 -8.66 -3.77
C PRO A 140 -3.91 -7.44 -3.11
N PHE A 141 -3.29 -6.55 -3.88
CA PHE A 141 -2.73 -5.29 -3.35
C PHE A 141 -3.81 -4.37 -2.81
N MET A 142 -4.98 -4.29 -3.47
CA MET A 142 -6.13 -3.54 -2.98
C MET A 142 -6.65 -4.12 -1.66
N ILE A 143 -6.75 -5.44 -1.53
CA ILE A 143 -7.16 -6.09 -0.27
C ILE A 143 -6.17 -5.76 0.84
N LYS A 144 -4.85 -5.91 0.60
CA LYS A 144 -3.81 -5.57 1.57
C LYS A 144 -3.91 -4.12 2.03
N TYR A 145 -4.14 -3.19 1.11
CA TYR A 145 -4.34 -1.78 1.42
C TYR A 145 -5.59 -1.55 2.28
N ASN A 146 -6.71 -2.19 1.96
CA ASN A 146 -7.94 -2.09 2.74
C ASN A 146 -7.77 -2.67 4.15
N ILE A 147 -7.07 -3.81 4.29
CA ILE A 147 -6.74 -4.40 5.59
C ILE A 147 -5.89 -3.43 6.41
N SER A 148 -4.89 -2.76 5.80
CA SER A 148 -4.05 -1.80 6.51
C SER A 148 -4.84 -0.58 7.01
N ASN A 149 -5.79 -0.08 6.23
CA ASN A 149 -6.67 1.02 6.63
C ASN A 149 -7.62 0.61 7.77
N LEU A 150 -8.22 -0.58 7.68
CA LEU A 150 -9.07 -1.11 8.75
C LEU A 150 -8.28 -1.32 10.04
N ALA A 151 -7.08 -1.88 9.96
CA ALA A 151 -6.19 -2.09 11.10
C ALA A 151 -5.77 -0.77 11.76
N GLN A 152 -5.53 0.29 10.98
CA GLN A 152 -5.23 1.62 11.51
C GLN A 152 -6.42 2.23 12.29
N MET A 153 -7.65 1.88 11.95
CA MET A 153 -8.82 2.29 12.73
C MET A 153 -8.97 1.47 14.02
N LEU A 154 -8.60 0.18 13.96
CA LEU A 154 -8.75 -0.73 15.09
C LEU A 154 -7.86 -0.34 16.28
N GLY A 155 -6.64 0.17 16.03
CA GLY A 155 -5.75 0.61 17.10
C GLY A 155 -6.35 1.69 18.02
N PRO A 156 -6.85 2.81 17.50
CA PRO A 156 -7.59 3.79 18.31
C PRO A 156 -8.82 3.20 19.02
N VAL A 157 -9.57 2.27 18.38
CA VAL A 157 -10.72 1.59 19.04
C VAL A 157 -10.26 0.80 20.27
N LEU A 158 -9.19 0.00 20.10
CA LEU A 158 -8.61 -0.77 21.21
C LEU A 158 -8.04 0.17 22.29
N SER A 159 -7.42 1.30 21.91
CA SER A 159 -6.96 2.31 22.86
C SER A 159 -8.12 2.91 23.67
N ILE A 160 -9.25 3.23 23.01
CA ILE A 160 -10.46 3.73 23.70
C ILE A 160 -10.96 2.71 24.71
N MET A 161 -11.05 1.43 24.32
CA MET A 161 -11.47 0.36 25.23
C MET A 161 -10.57 0.29 26.47
N LEU A 162 -9.26 0.37 26.29
CA LEU A 162 -8.32 0.34 27.41
C LEU A 162 -8.43 1.59 28.29
N PHE A 163 -8.58 2.78 27.72
CA PHE A 163 -8.79 4.01 28.49
C PHE A 163 -10.10 4.01 29.29
N LEU A 164 -11.15 3.34 28.80
CA LEU A 164 -12.38 3.14 29.56
C LEU A 164 -12.16 2.26 30.82
N PHE A 165 -11.19 1.33 30.79
CA PHE A 165 -10.87 0.48 31.93
C PHE A 165 -9.86 1.11 32.90
N TYR A 166 -8.81 1.77 32.37
CA TYR A 166 -7.70 2.26 33.18
C TYR A 166 -7.84 3.73 33.56
N GLY A 167 -8.68 4.48 32.88
CA GLY A 167 -8.91 5.92 33.10
C GLY A 167 -8.69 6.75 31.82
N ASP A 168 -9.39 7.90 31.72
CA ASP A 168 -9.35 8.78 30.55
C ASP A 168 -8.64 10.10 30.85
N GLN A 169 -7.40 10.00 31.31
CA GLN A 169 -6.56 11.15 31.59
C GLN A 169 -5.19 11.00 30.96
N TRP A 170 -4.53 12.14 30.71
CA TRP A 170 -3.16 12.14 30.20
C TRP A 170 -2.15 11.95 31.34
N GLN A 171 -2.19 10.79 31.99
CA GLN A 171 -1.28 10.42 33.08
C GLN A 171 -0.54 9.13 32.72
N LEU A 172 0.70 9.00 33.24
CA LEU A 172 1.54 7.84 32.94
C LEU A 172 0.89 6.48 33.29
N PRO A 173 0.21 6.33 34.45
CA PRO A 173 -0.42 5.05 34.80
C PRO A 173 -1.51 4.61 33.84
N GLU A 174 -2.17 5.54 33.15
CA GLU A 174 -3.23 5.26 32.20
C GLU A 174 -2.70 5.01 30.78
N LEU A 175 -1.61 5.69 30.41
CA LEU A 175 -0.99 5.56 29.09
C LEU A 175 -0.13 4.29 28.95
N LYS A 176 0.51 3.83 30.04
CA LYS A 176 1.38 2.65 30.05
C LYS A 176 0.66 1.39 29.55
N PRO A 177 -0.48 0.95 30.11
CA PRO A 177 -1.14 -0.28 29.71
C PRO A 177 -1.53 -0.29 28.23
N VAL A 178 -1.87 0.88 27.67
CA VAL A 178 -2.22 1.01 26.25
C VAL A 178 -1.00 0.77 25.36
N LEU A 179 0.16 1.35 25.73
CA LEU A 179 1.42 1.12 25.01
C LEU A 179 1.91 -0.32 25.15
N GLU A 180 1.79 -0.91 26.33
CA GLU A 180 2.15 -2.30 26.61
C GLU A 180 1.31 -3.27 25.77
N PHE A 181 0.01 -3.04 25.68
CA PHE A 181 -0.86 -3.79 24.79
C PHE A 181 -0.45 -3.63 23.32
N GLY A 182 -0.04 -2.43 22.91
CA GLY A 182 0.54 -2.19 21.60
C GLY A 182 1.83 -3.00 21.35
N CYS A 183 2.69 -3.15 22.38
CA CYS A 183 3.89 -4.00 22.30
C CYS A 183 3.53 -5.48 22.12
N VAL A 184 2.52 -5.97 22.84
CA VAL A 184 2.05 -7.37 22.68
C VAL A 184 1.56 -7.62 21.25
N LEU A 185 0.75 -6.73 20.70
CA LEU A 185 0.31 -6.83 19.30
C LEU A 185 1.49 -6.77 18.31
N ALA A 186 2.51 -5.96 18.60
CA ALA A 186 3.71 -5.87 17.77
C ALA A 186 4.54 -7.16 17.81
N VAL A 187 4.64 -7.81 18.97
CA VAL A 187 5.27 -9.14 19.09
C VAL A 187 4.50 -10.17 18.26
N VAL A 188 3.17 -10.21 18.36
CA VAL A 188 2.34 -11.12 17.56
C VAL A 188 2.58 -10.87 16.06
N GLY A 189 2.56 -9.61 15.62
CA GLY A 189 2.88 -9.24 14.24
C GLY A 189 4.29 -9.71 13.83
N SER A 190 5.29 -9.51 14.69
CA SER A 190 6.68 -9.92 14.43
C SER A 190 6.85 -11.44 14.34
N LEU A 191 6.10 -12.20 15.14
CA LEU A 191 6.09 -13.68 15.09
C LEU A 191 5.52 -14.20 13.77
N ILE A 192 4.56 -13.52 13.17
CA ILE A 192 3.99 -13.91 11.88
C ILE A 192 5.05 -13.84 10.76
N LEU A 193 6.07 -12.97 10.88
CA LEU A 193 7.14 -12.88 9.90
C LEU A 193 7.98 -14.16 9.78
N PHE A 194 8.00 -15.01 10.78
CA PHE A 194 8.68 -16.31 10.74
C PHE A 194 7.95 -17.35 9.87
N GLN A 195 6.68 -17.11 9.53
CA GLN A 195 5.86 -18.03 8.75
C GLN A 195 6.01 -17.85 7.23
N PHE A 196 6.71 -16.79 6.80
CA PHE A 196 6.98 -16.58 5.39
C PHE A 196 7.97 -17.58 4.85
N ASP A 197 7.74 -18.04 3.62
CA ASP A 197 8.55 -19.03 2.93
C ASP A 197 8.75 -18.60 1.47
N ASP A 198 10.01 -18.39 1.09
CA ASP A 198 10.37 -17.94 -0.27
C ASP A 198 10.17 -19.06 -1.31
N ASP A 199 10.28 -20.33 -0.90
CA ASP A 199 10.05 -21.48 -1.78
C ASP A 199 8.60 -21.56 -2.23
N ARG A 200 7.64 -21.07 -1.43
CA ARG A 200 6.21 -20.97 -1.75
C ARG A 200 5.83 -19.71 -2.53
N ALA A 201 6.78 -18.86 -2.87
CA ALA A 201 6.50 -17.67 -3.67
C ALA A 201 5.95 -18.00 -5.07
N LYS A 202 6.23 -19.22 -5.58
CA LYS A 202 5.84 -19.68 -6.91
C LYS A 202 4.76 -20.77 -6.88
N ASP A 203 4.07 -20.98 -5.77
CA ASP A 203 3.00 -21.97 -5.65
C ASP A 203 1.93 -21.81 -6.74
N TYR A 204 1.65 -20.59 -7.19
CA TYR A 204 0.74 -20.33 -8.30
C TYR A 204 1.18 -20.92 -9.64
N LEU A 205 2.47 -21.25 -9.83
CA LEU A 205 2.95 -21.94 -11.04
C LEU A 205 2.62 -23.43 -10.98
N VAL A 206 2.60 -24.02 -9.77
CA VAL A 206 2.23 -25.42 -9.56
C VAL A 206 0.73 -25.59 -9.81
N ASP A 207 -0.09 -24.68 -9.27
CA ASP A 207 -1.55 -24.68 -9.51
C ASP A 207 -1.86 -24.53 -11.01
N LYS A 208 -1.17 -23.61 -11.70
CA LYS A 208 -1.33 -23.40 -13.14
C LYS A 208 -0.93 -24.64 -13.94
N THR A 209 0.14 -25.32 -13.54
CA THR A 209 0.57 -26.58 -14.20
C THR A 209 -0.42 -27.71 -13.95
N GLN A 210 -1.12 -27.72 -12.83
CA GLN A 210 -2.20 -28.68 -12.56
C GLN A 210 -3.46 -28.35 -13.37
N GLU A 211 -3.87 -27.09 -13.43
CA GLU A 211 -4.98 -26.64 -14.29
C GLU A 211 -4.69 -26.97 -15.77
N GLU A 212 -3.48 -26.70 -16.27
CA GLU A 212 -3.07 -27.03 -17.63
C GLU A 212 -3.09 -28.56 -17.88
N LYS A 213 -2.70 -29.39 -16.89
CA LYS A 213 -2.80 -30.85 -16.99
C LYS A 213 -4.23 -31.37 -16.94
N GLU A 214 -5.08 -30.76 -16.12
CA GLU A 214 -6.50 -31.09 -16.08
C GLU A 214 -7.21 -30.69 -17.37
N GLU A 215 -6.87 -29.54 -17.97
CA GLU A 215 -7.35 -29.15 -19.30
C GLU A 215 -6.83 -30.09 -20.41
N GLU A 216 -5.55 -30.50 -20.35
CA GLU A 216 -5.00 -31.51 -21.31
C GLU A 216 -5.72 -32.85 -21.22
N VAL A 217 -5.99 -33.32 -19.99
CA VAL A 217 -6.75 -34.57 -19.77
C VAL A 217 -8.20 -34.44 -20.19
N LEU A 218 -8.81 -33.27 -20.02
CA LEU A 218 -10.16 -33.01 -20.53
C LEU A 218 -10.18 -32.94 -22.07
N LEU A 219 -9.19 -32.28 -22.65
CA LEU A 219 -9.01 -32.22 -24.10
C LEU A 219 -8.78 -33.62 -24.70
N GLU A 220 -7.94 -34.44 -24.06
CA GLU A 220 -7.68 -35.81 -24.46
C GLU A 220 -8.94 -36.67 -24.37
N LYS A 221 -9.79 -36.47 -23.37
CA LYS A 221 -11.11 -37.11 -23.24
C LYS A 221 -12.11 -36.63 -24.29
N MET A 222 -12.03 -35.37 -24.72
CA MET A 222 -12.88 -34.83 -25.80
C MET A 222 -12.41 -35.23 -27.19
N ILE A 223 -11.10 -35.46 -27.39
CA ILE A 223 -10.50 -35.87 -28.67
C ILE A 223 -10.45 -37.42 -28.79
N ALA A 224 -10.56 -38.13 -27.67
CA ALA A 224 -10.63 -39.60 -27.69
C ALA A 224 -11.80 -40.01 -28.61
N PRO A 225 -11.53 -40.74 -29.73
CA PRO A 225 -12.62 -41.15 -30.61
C PRO A 225 -13.58 -41.98 -29.77
N SER A 226 -14.85 -41.61 -29.79
CA SER A 226 -15.90 -42.44 -29.22
C SER A 226 -15.67 -43.88 -29.69
N PRO A 227 -15.75 -44.89 -28.82
CA PRO A 227 -15.51 -46.26 -29.23
C PRO A 227 -16.43 -46.56 -30.40
N LEU A 228 -15.81 -46.76 -31.56
CA LEU A 228 -16.51 -47.16 -32.79
C LEU A 228 -17.38 -48.35 -32.41
N ARG A 229 -18.69 -48.16 -32.27
CA ARG A 229 -19.63 -49.26 -32.20
C ARG A 229 -19.52 -49.97 -33.53
N THR A 230 -18.90 -51.15 -33.52
CA THR A 230 -18.88 -52.04 -34.67
C THR A 230 -20.33 -52.30 -35.10
N PRO A 231 -20.72 -52.03 -36.34
CA PRO A 231 -22.07 -52.30 -36.79
C PRO A 231 -22.33 -53.79 -36.65
N LYS A 232 -23.39 -54.18 -35.96
CA LYS A 232 -23.85 -55.53 -35.94
C LYS A 232 -24.46 -55.86 -37.29
N LEU A 233 -23.81 -56.77 -37.99
CA LEU A 233 -24.38 -57.41 -39.22
C LEU A 233 -25.52 -58.33 -38.79
N VAL A 234 -26.74 -57.93 -39.08
CA VAL A 234 -27.90 -58.80 -38.96
C VAL A 234 -28.32 -59.13 -40.39
N GLY A 235 -27.99 -60.33 -40.85
CA GLY A 235 -28.34 -60.82 -42.16
C GLY A 235 -29.39 -61.92 -42.09
N ASN A 236 -30.47 -61.76 -42.80
CA ASN A 236 -31.40 -62.82 -43.14
C ASN A 236 -31.47 -62.93 -44.69
N GLY A 237 -30.62 -63.76 -45.24
CA GLY A 237 -30.62 -64.22 -46.66
C GLY A 237 -30.80 -63.17 -47.71
N ASN A 238 -29.69 -62.74 -48.33
CA ASN A 238 -29.58 -62.07 -49.65
C ASN A 238 -29.63 -60.51 -49.76
N GLU A 239 -29.74 -59.74 -48.68
CA GLU A 239 -29.49 -58.29 -48.76
C GLU A 239 -28.89 -57.82 -47.43
N PHE A 240 -27.74 -57.08 -47.50
CA PHE A 240 -27.07 -56.49 -46.33
C PHE A 240 -27.43 -55.00 -46.26
N ASP A 241 -28.32 -54.59 -45.30
CA ASP A 241 -28.59 -53.21 -45.01
C ASP A 241 -27.82 -52.78 -43.71
N MET A 242 -27.08 -51.68 -43.83
CA MET A 242 -26.46 -51.02 -42.66
C MET A 242 -27.51 -50.12 -41.95
N VAL A 243 -27.99 -50.53 -40.80
CA VAL A 243 -28.88 -49.73 -39.98
C VAL A 243 -28.08 -49.03 -38.92
N TYR A 244 -28.11 -47.71 -38.94
CA TYR A 244 -27.63 -46.86 -37.87
C TYR A 244 -28.81 -46.57 -36.91
N ASP A 245 -28.72 -46.99 -35.66
CA ASP A 245 -29.71 -46.74 -34.64
C ASP A 245 -29.49 -45.31 -34.06
N TYR A 246 -30.38 -44.40 -34.42
CA TYR A 246 -30.46 -43.05 -33.88
C TYR A 246 -31.55 -43.01 -32.81
N SER A 247 -31.17 -43.29 -31.55
CA SER A 247 -32.04 -43.01 -30.43
C SER A 247 -31.21 -42.26 -29.35
N ASP A 248 -31.75 -41.12 -29.03
CA ASP A 248 -31.45 -40.15 -27.95
C ASP A 248 -30.70 -38.90 -28.39
N GLU A 249 -31.55 -37.93 -28.78
CA GLU A 249 -31.27 -36.50 -28.79
C GLU A 249 -31.21 -36.02 -27.33
N ASP A 250 -30.03 -35.54 -26.90
CA ASP A 250 -29.96 -34.55 -25.85
C ASP A 250 -29.40 -33.27 -26.47
N ASP A 251 -30.30 -32.28 -26.54
CA ASP A 251 -30.13 -30.93 -27.04
C ASP A 251 -29.06 -30.18 -26.21
N ILE A 252 -27.85 -30.03 -26.77
CA ILE A 252 -26.88 -29.03 -26.26
C ILE A 252 -26.85 -27.91 -27.30
N THR A 253 -27.62 -26.86 -27.04
CA THR A 253 -27.50 -25.59 -27.76
C THR A 253 -26.20 -24.92 -27.37
N VAL A 254 -25.23 -24.92 -28.30
CA VAL A 254 -23.99 -24.14 -28.19
C VAL A 254 -24.30 -22.71 -28.60
N ASP A 255 -24.25 -21.80 -27.61
CA ASP A 255 -24.41 -20.36 -27.86
C ASP A 255 -23.07 -19.78 -28.34
N ASP A 256 -23.00 -19.52 -29.63
CA ASP A 256 -21.80 -19.12 -30.40
C ASP A 256 -21.58 -17.60 -30.33
N LYS A 257 -21.16 -17.06 -29.12
CA LYS A 257 -20.72 -15.66 -29.02
C LYS A 257 -19.85 -15.37 -27.80
N SER A 258 -18.74 -16.06 -27.60
CA SER A 258 -17.67 -15.58 -26.71
C SER A 258 -16.32 -15.55 -27.47
N PRO A 259 -15.52 -14.48 -27.34
CA PRO A 259 -14.20 -14.44 -27.98
C PRO A 259 -13.28 -15.50 -27.35
N PRO A 260 -12.42 -16.13 -28.17
CA PRO A 260 -11.57 -17.23 -27.73
C PRO A 260 -10.66 -16.79 -26.57
N THR A 261 -10.61 -17.60 -25.52
CA THR A 261 -9.75 -17.39 -24.35
C THR A 261 -8.28 -17.54 -24.74
N ALA A 262 -7.37 -16.92 -23.99
CA ALA A 262 -5.92 -16.98 -24.24
C ALA A 262 -5.36 -18.41 -24.36
N THR A 263 -6.05 -19.39 -23.78
CA THR A 263 -5.72 -20.83 -23.81
C THR A 263 -5.99 -21.47 -25.15
N GLU A 264 -7.09 -21.12 -25.84
CA GLU A 264 -7.40 -21.61 -27.19
C GLU A 264 -6.37 -21.14 -28.23
N ASN A 265 -5.88 -19.90 -28.07
CA ASN A 265 -4.81 -19.38 -28.93
C ASN A 265 -3.48 -20.13 -28.73
N THR A 266 -3.18 -20.61 -27.53
CA THR A 266 -1.97 -21.40 -27.24
C THR A 266 -2.08 -22.80 -27.82
N ALA A 267 -3.24 -23.45 -27.72
CA ALA A 267 -3.52 -24.76 -28.34
C ALA A 267 -3.52 -24.70 -29.87
N LEU A 268 -4.07 -23.63 -30.45
CA LEU A 268 -4.05 -23.38 -31.90
C LEU A 268 -2.62 -23.13 -32.46
N LEU A 269 -1.75 -22.53 -31.65
CA LEU A 269 -0.33 -22.28 -31.99
C LEU A 269 0.51 -23.56 -31.91
N LEU A 270 0.23 -24.45 -30.98
CA LEU A 270 0.85 -25.79 -30.89
C LEU A 270 0.44 -26.69 -32.07
N LEU A 271 -0.81 -26.60 -32.50
CA LEU A 271 -1.32 -27.30 -33.71
C LEU A 271 -0.69 -26.80 -35.01
N LYS A 272 -0.10 -25.61 -35.06
CA LYS A 272 0.60 -25.05 -36.23
C LYS A 272 2.08 -25.46 -36.36
N GLY A 273 2.60 -26.29 -35.45
CA GLY A 273 3.97 -26.87 -35.58
C GLY A 273 5.10 -25.85 -35.45
N LYS A 274 4.90 -24.72 -34.73
CA LYS A 274 5.96 -23.72 -34.51
C LYS A 274 7.01 -24.25 -33.56
N THR A 275 8.27 -24.09 -33.93
CA THR A 275 9.41 -24.44 -33.04
C THR A 275 9.54 -23.48 -31.88
N ALA A 276 10.13 -23.93 -30.74
CA ALA A 276 10.36 -23.11 -29.55
C ALA A 276 11.12 -21.80 -29.88
N LYS A 277 11.99 -21.83 -30.90
CA LYS A 277 12.72 -20.65 -31.40
C LYS A 277 11.79 -19.63 -32.08
N GLU A 278 10.78 -20.08 -32.81
CA GLU A 278 9.81 -19.18 -33.46
C GLU A 278 8.89 -18.53 -32.42
N MET A 279 8.53 -19.25 -31.37
CA MET A 279 7.76 -18.68 -30.26
C MET A 279 8.55 -17.63 -29.45
N ASP A 280 9.85 -17.86 -29.24
CA ASP A 280 10.72 -16.86 -28.59
C ASP A 280 10.94 -15.63 -29.46
N LEU A 281 11.06 -15.80 -30.77
CA LEU A 281 11.20 -14.70 -31.74
C LEU A 281 9.90 -13.85 -31.78
N GLU A 282 8.74 -14.49 -31.86
CA GLU A 282 7.44 -13.78 -31.81
C GLU A 282 7.22 -13.08 -30.46
N ARG A 283 7.69 -13.67 -29.36
CA ARG A 283 7.65 -13.04 -28.03
C ARG A 283 8.55 -11.82 -27.97
N GLN A 284 9.73 -11.89 -28.56
CA GLN A 284 10.66 -10.74 -28.68
C GLN A 284 10.08 -9.66 -29.60
N GLN A 285 9.48 -10.01 -30.70
CA GLN A 285 8.82 -9.06 -31.62
C GLN A 285 7.64 -8.37 -30.94
N ARG A 286 6.75 -9.10 -30.25
CA ARG A 286 5.67 -8.48 -29.47
C ARG A 286 6.17 -7.59 -28.33
N LEU A 287 7.29 -7.96 -27.70
CA LEU A 287 7.92 -7.10 -26.68
C LEU A 287 8.50 -5.83 -27.29
N GLN A 288 9.06 -5.91 -28.49
CA GLN A 288 9.53 -4.73 -29.24
C GLN A 288 8.36 -3.86 -29.70
N GLU A 289 7.29 -4.43 -30.26
CA GLU A 289 6.09 -3.70 -30.65
C GLU A 289 5.47 -2.96 -29.45
N VAL A 290 5.37 -3.61 -28.29
CA VAL A 290 4.86 -2.98 -27.05
C VAL A 290 5.80 -1.86 -26.56
N VAL A 291 7.12 -2.01 -26.73
CA VAL A 291 8.08 -0.96 -26.39
C VAL A 291 7.98 0.22 -27.37
N GLU A 292 7.84 -0.04 -28.66
CA GLU A 292 7.65 0.98 -29.68
C GLU A 292 6.30 1.69 -29.55
N GLU A 293 5.22 0.98 -29.21
CA GLU A 293 3.93 1.58 -28.87
C GLU A 293 4.01 2.45 -27.61
N GLU A 294 4.73 2.00 -26.56
CA GLU A 294 4.96 2.82 -25.34
C GLU A 294 5.82 4.05 -25.67
N GLU A 295 6.86 3.93 -26.48
CA GLU A 295 7.69 5.07 -26.92
C GLU A 295 6.92 6.02 -27.83
N GLY A 296 6.13 5.51 -28.77
CA GLY A 296 5.23 6.30 -29.62
C GLY A 296 4.16 7.03 -28.80
N TYR A 297 3.57 6.39 -27.80
CA TYR A 297 2.62 7.00 -26.88
C TYR A 297 3.27 8.13 -26.06
N MET A 298 4.52 7.92 -25.60
CA MET A 298 5.28 8.93 -24.84
C MET A 298 5.71 10.10 -25.72
N ALA A 299 6.00 9.88 -26.99
CA ALA A 299 6.34 10.94 -27.96
C ALA A 299 5.16 11.86 -28.28
N HIS A 300 3.94 11.32 -28.34
CA HIS A 300 2.71 12.13 -28.52
C HIS A 300 2.34 12.99 -27.31
N LEU A 301 2.94 12.73 -26.13
CA LEU A 301 2.71 13.47 -24.89
C LEU A 301 3.73 14.60 -24.66
N ASP A 302 4.58 14.96 -25.62
CA ASP A 302 5.67 15.95 -25.43
C ASP A 302 5.12 17.39 -25.33
N ALA A 303 4.51 17.67 -24.16
CA ALA A 303 4.11 19.00 -23.77
C ALA A 303 5.28 19.73 -23.10
N LYS A 304 5.47 21.03 -23.46
CA LYS A 304 6.47 21.89 -22.86
C LYS A 304 5.78 23.06 -22.15
N PHE A 305 6.14 23.30 -20.91
CA PHE A 305 5.68 24.45 -20.15
C PHE A 305 6.84 25.09 -19.39
N LEU A 306 7.17 26.36 -19.68
CA LEU A 306 8.38 27.04 -19.19
C LEU A 306 9.65 26.21 -19.51
N CYS A 307 10.40 25.83 -18.46
CA CYS A 307 11.61 25.00 -18.56
C CYS A 307 11.33 23.50 -18.47
N PHE A 308 10.07 23.10 -18.25
CA PHE A 308 9.70 21.72 -17.97
C PHE A 308 9.13 21.03 -19.22
N ARG A 309 9.48 19.75 -19.39
CA ARG A 309 8.92 18.86 -20.40
C ARG A 309 8.27 17.66 -19.72
N THR A 310 7.48 16.91 -20.44
CA THR A 310 6.80 15.69 -19.96
C THR A 310 7.72 14.71 -19.24
N LYS A 311 8.96 14.55 -19.68
CA LYS A 311 9.98 13.73 -19.03
C LYS A 311 10.35 14.15 -17.60
N HIS A 312 10.06 15.41 -17.22
CA HIS A 312 10.34 15.92 -15.88
C HIS A 312 9.17 15.71 -14.91
N VAL A 313 7.99 15.26 -15.39
CA VAL A 313 6.80 15.05 -14.54
C VAL A 313 7.09 14.19 -13.31
N PRO A 314 7.73 13.01 -13.40
CA PRO A 314 8.05 12.20 -12.22
C PRO A 314 8.94 12.94 -11.20
N TYR A 315 9.95 13.68 -11.68
CA TYR A 315 10.87 14.44 -10.82
C TYR A 315 10.17 15.57 -10.08
N ILE A 316 9.28 16.30 -10.77
CA ILE A 316 8.50 17.39 -10.16
C ILE A 316 7.53 16.82 -9.11
N LEU A 317 6.87 15.70 -9.42
CA LEU A 317 6.03 14.98 -8.45
C LEU A 317 6.82 14.55 -7.21
N PHE A 318 8.03 14.04 -7.40
CA PHE A 318 8.89 13.64 -6.29
C PHE A 318 9.32 14.82 -5.44
N VAL A 319 9.81 15.92 -6.05
CA VAL A 319 10.23 17.13 -5.33
C VAL A 319 9.08 17.73 -4.53
N SER A 320 7.89 17.83 -5.15
CA SER A 320 6.69 18.28 -4.46
C SER A 320 6.37 17.41 -3.25
N ASP A 321 6.40 16.08 -3.41
CA ASP A 321 6.12 15.14 -2.32
C ASP A 321 7.14 15.21 -1.19
N PHE A 322 8.40 15.35 -1.55
CA PHE A 322 9.47 15.52 -0.58
C PHE A 322 9.25 16.76 0.28
N ILE A 323 8.91 17.90 -0.35
CA ILE A 323 8.62 19.15 0.37
C ILE A 323 7.36 19.01 1.24
N LEU A 324 6.29 18.43 0.69
CA LEU A 324 5.04 18.20 1.44
C LEU A 324 5.24 17.22 2.59
N SER A 325 6.07 16.19 2.42
CA SER A 325 6.41 15.24 3.49
C SER A 325 7.17 15.91 4.63
N ASN A 326 8.09 16.84 4.32
CA ASN A 326 8.75 17.66 5.35
C ASN A 326 7.74 18.47 6.17
N GLY A 327 6.85 19.21 5.52
CA GLY A 327 5.81 19.94 6.22
C GLY A 327 4.90 19.04 7.05
N ALA A 328 4.51 17.88 6.51
CA ALA A 328 3.67 16.91 7.20
C ALA A 328 4.32 16.39 8.49
N GLY A 329 5.60 16.08 8.46
CA GLY A 329 6.34 15.60 9.63
C GLY A 329 6.38 16.62 10.76
N MET A 330 6.51 17.91 10.44
CA MET A 330 6.54 19.00 11.43
C MET A 330 5.24 19.14 12.22
N THR A 331 4.09 18.71 11.70
CA THR A 331 2.78 18.96 12.33
C THR A 331 2.01 17.70 12.72
N ILE A 332 2.01 16.65 11.89
CA ILE A 332 1.09 15.50 12.06
C ILE A 332 1.30 14.80 13.41
N ASN A 333 2.54 14.66 13.85
CA ASN A 333 2.88 13.98 15.10
C ASN A 333 2.44 14.76 16.34
N PHE A 334 2.15 16.05 16.20
CA PHE A 334 1.84 16.96 17.30
C PHE A 334 0.34 17.32 17.38
N PHE A 335 -0.50 16.91 16.47
CA PHE A 335 -1.94 17.13 16.56
C PHE A 335 -2.56 16.57 17.85
N PRO A 336 -2.19 15.36 18.33
CA PRO A 336 -2.72 14.87 19.61
C PRO A 336 -2.44 15.82 20.75
N LEU A 337 -1.22 16.37 20.78
CA LEU A 337 -0.77 17.29 21.82
C LEU A 337 -1.42 18.67 21.68
N PHE A 338 -1.61 19.15 20.44
CA PHE A 338 -2.36 20.38 20.18
C PHE A 338 -3.78 20.31 20.75
N PHE A 339 -4.50 19.22 20.49
CA PHE A 339 -5.85 19.05 21.02
C PHE A 339 -5.86 18.88 22.54
N LYS A 340 -4.84 18.23 23.11
CA LYS A 340 -4.66 18.13 24.56
C LYS A 340 -4.39 19.49 25.20
N GLU A 341 -3.39 20.22 24.74
CA GLU A 341 -2.91 21.45 25.38
C GLU A 341 -3.82 22.66 25.13
N GLU A 342 -4.33 22.84 23.89
CA GLU A 342 -5.14 24.01 23.53
C GLU A 342 -6.64 23.83 23.87
N TYR A 343 -7.14 22.59 23.85
CA TYR A 343 -8.57 22.30 24.02
C TYR A 343 -8.90 21.36 25.18
N GLY A 344 -7.91 20.85 25.90
CA GLY A 344 -8.12 19.96 27.04
C GLY A 344 -8.80 18.63 26.69
N LEU A 345 -8.67 18.16 25.42
CA LEU A 345 -9.29 16.90 25.02
C LEU A 345 -8.63 15.71 25.73
N THR A 346 -9.47 14.79 26.21
CA THR A 346 -9.01 13.56 26.84
C THR A 346 -8.44 12.57 25.82
N PRO A 347 -7.67 11.55 26.25
CA PRO A 347 -7.17 10.50 25.37
C PRO A 347 -8.23 9.84 24.51
N ILE A 348 -9.42 9.55 25.07
CA ILE A 348 -10.54 8.94 24.33
C ILE A 348 -11.00 9.85 23.19
N HIS A 349 -11.19 11.14 23.44
CA HIS A 349 -11.60 12.09 22.40
C HIS A 349 -10.56 12.20 21.28
N VAL A 350 -9.28 12.24 21.63
CA VAL A 350 -8.20 12.26 20.64
C VAL A 350 -8.18 10.95 19.81
N CYS A 351 -8.30 9.80 20.46
CA CYS A 351 -8.39 8.52 19.76
C CYS A 351 -9.60 8.46 18.79
N ALA A 352 -10.76 8.99 19.21
CA ALA A 352 -11.96 9.08 18.37
C ALA A 352 -11.74 9.96 17.13
N LEU A 353 -11.03 11.10 17.28
CA LEU A 353 -10.64 11.94 16.13
C LEU A 353 -9.73 11.19 15.14
N PHE A 354 -8.75 10.45 15.63
CA PHE A 354 -7.85 9.70 14.78
C PHE A 354 -8.52 8.47 14.16
N MET A 355 -9.50 7.87 14.82
CA MET A 355 -10.34 6.79 14.28
C MET A 355 -11.24 7.28 13.13
N SER A 356 -11.78 8.49 13.24
CA SER A 356 -12.67 9.05 12.21
C SER A 356 -11.93 9.52 10.95
N GLN A 357 -10.63 9.83 11.04
CA GLN A 357 -9.84 10.34 9.92
C GLN A 357 -9.78 9.38 8.73
N PRO A 358 -9.49 8.06 8.85
CA PRO A 358 -9.54 7.12 7.73
C PRO A 358 -10.90 7.02 7.05
N LEU A 359 -12.00 7.15 7.79
CA LEU A 359 -13.36 7.17 7.21
C LEU A 359 -13.55 8.38 6.30
N VAL A 360 -13.16 9.57 6.75
CA VAL A 360 -13.21 10.79 5.94
C VAL A 360 -12.32 10.65 4.70
N VAL A 361 -11.12 10.10 4.83
CA VAL A 361 -10.22 9.81 3.69
C VAL A 361 -10.89 8.90 2.68
N MET A 362 -11.55 7.83 3.12
CA MET A 362 -12.21 6.87 2.24
C MET A 362 -13.34 7.52 1.44
N ILE A 363 -14.21 8.28 2.11
CA ILE A 363 -15.33 9.00 1.47
C ILE A 363 -14.79 10.00 0.44
N LEU A 364 -13.83 10.83 0.85
CA LEU A 364 -13.25 11.85 -0.03
C LEU A 364 -12.45 11.23 -1.19
N SER A 365 -11.78 10.09 -0.99
CA SER A 365 -11.09 9.38 -2.07
C SER A 365 -12.06 8.89 -3.14
N PHE A 366 -13.22 8.36 -2.74
CA PHE A 366 -14.25 7.96 -3.68
C PHE A 366 -14.80 9.15 -4.49
N ILE A 367 -15.05 10.27 -3.81
CA ILE A 367 -15.50 11.52 -4.47
C ILE A 367 -14.43 12.03 -5.42
N ALA A 368 -13.16 12.12 -4.98
CA ALA A 368 -12.04 12.58 -5.79
C ALA A 368 -11.84 11.73 -7.05
N GLN A 369 -11.96 10.40 -6.91
CA GLN A 369 -11.86 9.48 -8.04
C GLN A 369 -13.02 9.65 -9.04
N ARG A 370 -14.25 9.89 -8.58
CA ARG A 370 -15.37 10.19 -9.47
C ARG A 370 -15.19 11.53 -10.20
N LEU A 371 -14.75 12.56 -9.49
CA LEU A 371 -14.51 13.88 -10.06
C LEU A 371 -13.29 13.93 -10.99
N SER A 372 -12.32 13.01 -10.83
CA SER A 372 -11.15 12.97 -11.71
C SER A 372 -11.47 12.57 -13.15
N LYS A 373 -12.58 11.86 -13.40
CA LYS A 373 -13.01 11.48 -14.75
C LYS A 373 -13.36 12.71 -15.63
N PRO A 374 -14.27 13.62 -15.20
CA PRO A 374 -14.61 14.81 -16.00
C PRO A 374 -13.56 15.92 -15.90
N CYS A 375 -12.92 16.13 -14.74
CA CYS A 375 -12.04 17.29 -14.48
C CYS A 375 -10.56 16.99 -14.78
N GLY A 376 -10.18 15.72 -14.92
CA GLY A 376 -8.79 15.27 -15.00
C GLY A 376 -8.18 15.02 -13.63
N ARG A 377 -7.18 14.11 -13.60
CA ARG A 377 -6.54 13.67 -12.35
C ARG A 377 -5.73 14.78 -11.68
N MET A 378 -4.93 15.52 -12.44
CA MET A 378 -4.03 16.54 -11.89
C MET A 378 -4.75 17.74 -11.29
N PRO A 379 -5.79 18.33 -11.91
CA PRO A 379 -6.58 19.40 -11.31
C PRO A 379 -7.21 19.02 -9.97
N ILE A 380 -7.70 17.77 -9.84
CA ILE A 380 -8.28 17.28 -8.57
C ILE A 380 -7.21 17.15 -7.48
N ILE A 381 -6.01 16.67 -7.82
CA ILE A 381 -4.88 16.60 -6.88
C ILE A 381 -4.52 18.00 -6.39
N ALA A 382 -4.34 18.96 -7.31
CA ALA A 382 -4.00 20.33 -6.96
C ALA A 382 -5.07 21.00 -6.10
N PHE A 383 -6.36 20.80 -6.44
CA PHE A 383 -7.47 21.35 -5.68
C PHE A 383 -7.55 20.77 -4.25
N THR A 384 -7.49 19.43 -4.12
CA THR A 384 -7.60 18.79 -2.80
C THR A 384 -6.45 19.17 -1.87
N ARG A 385 -5.24 19.32 -2.42
CA ARG A 385 -4.07 19.76 -1.66
C ARG A 385 -4.14 21.25 -1.31
N ALA A 386 -4.52 22.12 -2.24
CA ALA A 386 -4.72 23.54 -1.97
C ALA A 386 -5.76 23.75 -0.85
N PHE A 387 -6.88 23.02 -0.91
CA PHE A 387 -7.90 23.06 0.13
C PHE A 387 -7.36 22.56 1.48
N SER A 388 -6.56 21.49 1.49
CA SER A 388 -5.90 20.99 2.71
C SER A 388 -4.96 22.02 3.32
N VAL A 389 -4.19 22.75 2.49
CA VAL A 389 -3.31 23.85 2.94
C VAL A 389 -4.13 24.98 3.55
N ALA A 390 -5.21 25.39 2.89
CA ALA A 390 -6.12 26.41 3.41
C ALA A 390 -6.72 26.00 4.77
N CYS A 391 -7.13 24.73 4.92
CA CYS A 391 -7.61 24.20 6.20
C CYS A 391 -6.53 24.30 7.29
N LEU A 392 -5.26 23.91 7.00
CA LEU A 392 -4.17 24.00 7.97
C LEU A 392 -3.89 25.44 8.37
N PHE A 393 -3.86 26.35 7.41
CA PHE A 393 -3.69 27.78 7.68
C PHE A 393 -4.83 28.34 8.53
N SER A 394 -6.09 27.97 8.22
CA SER A 394 -7.25 28.35 9.00
C SER A 394 -7.22 27.81 10.43
N MET A 395 -6.67 26.63 10.66
CA MET A 395 -6.49 26.06 11.99
C MET A 395 -5.60 26.92 12.90
N ALA A 396 -4.66 27.68 12.35
CA ALA A 396 -3.81 28.59 13.11
C ALA A 396 -4.59 29.74 13.76
N TYR A 397 -5.71 30.14 13.17
CA TYR A 397 -6.51 31.29 13.62
C TYR A 397 -7.85 30.90 14.26
N ALA A 398 -8.39 29.73 13.93
CA ALA A 398 -9.66 29.26 14.44
C ALA A 398 -9.60 29.07 15.98
N GLN A 399 -10.64 29.54 16.69
CA GLN A 399 -10.78 29.40 18.13
C GLN A 399 -11.79 28.30 18.54
N PRO A 400 -12.97 28.18 17.86
CA PRO A 400 -14.01 27.23 18.27
C PRO A 400 -13.54 25.79 18.05
N MET A 401 -13.66 24.95 19.11
CA MET A 401 -13.26 23.52 19.08
C MET A 401 -13.93 22.74 17.95
N ALA A 402 -15.25 22.93 17.75
CA ALA A 402 -16.00 22.23 16.69
C ALA A 402 -15.42 22.55 15.29
N LEU A 403 -15.04 23.83 15.06
CA LEU A 403 -14.42 24.24 13.81
C LEU A 403 -13.03 23.62 13.65
N GLN A 404 -12.24 23.54 14.72
CA GLN A 404 -10.91 22.92 14.72
C GLN A 404 -10.99 21.45 14.36
N ILE A 405 -11.94 20.71 14.95
CA ILE A 405 -12.18 19.30 14.64
C ILE A 405 -12.55 19.15 13.16
N ALA A 406 -13.48 19.96 12.65
CA ALA A 406 -13.88 19.92 11.25
C ALA A 406 -12.71 20.22 10.30
N LEU A 407 -11.93 21.27 10.59
CA LEU A 407 -10.75 21.62 9.81
C LEU A 407 -9.67 20.53 9.85
N PHE A 408 -9.43 19.92 11.00
CA PHE A 408 -8.49 18.80 11.16
C PHE A 408 -8.89 17.59 10.29
N LEU A 409 -10.15 17.17 10.36
CA LEU A 409 -10.68 16.05 9.58
C LEU A 409 -10.64 16.33 8.07
N MET A 410 -11.10 17.51 7.68
CA MET A 410 -11.08 17.95 6.27
C MET A 410 -9.66 18.07 5.73
N ARG A 411 -8.75 18.69 6.50
CA ARG A 411 -7.33 18.77 6.12
C ARG A 411 -6.72 17.39 5.88
N GLY A 412 -6.90 16.48 6.84
CA GLY A 412 -6.36 15.14 6.75
C GLY A 412 -6.96 14.32 5.62
N GLY A 413 -8.27 14.43 5.44
CA GLY A 413 -9.00 13.78 4.36
C GLY A 413 -8.60 14.27 2.98
N MET A 414 -8.59 15.58 2.76
CA MET A 414 -8.24 16.21 1.49
C MET A 414 -6.78 15.96 1.09
N MET A 415 -5.84 15.95 2.05
CA MET A 415 -4.43 15.69 1.78
C MET A 415 -4.17 14.25 1.29
N ARG A 416 -4.94 13.29 1.80
CA ARG A 416 -4.73 11.86 1.53
C ARG A 416 -5.63 11.29 0.43
N CYS A 417 -6.78 11.89 0.17
CA CYS A 417 -7.77 11.35 -0.79
C CYS A 417 -7.23 11.28 -2.23
N SER A 418 -6.29 12.14 -2.60
CA SER A 418 -5.69 12.18 -3.94
C SER A 418 -4.47 11.24 -4.12
N GLN A 419 -4.03 10.53 -3.10
CA GLN A 419 -2.88 9.62 -3.18
C GLN A 419 -3.00 8.54 -4.27
N PRO A 420 -4.15 7.85 -4.46
CA PRO A 420 -4.31 6.86 -5.52
C PRO A 420 -4.17 7.48 -6.92
N LEU A 421 -4.77 8.66 -7.14
CA LEU A 421 -4.70 9.38 -8.40
C LEU A 421 -3.26 9.79 -8.75
N ARG A 422 -2.53 10.26 -7.76
CA ARG A 422 -1.13 10.64 -7.91
C ARG A 422 -0.24 9.46 -8.25
N ARG A 423 -0.45 8.33 -7.57
CA ARG A 423 0.29 7.08 -7.84
C ARG A 423 0.01 6.58 -9.26
N SER A 424 -1.22 6.70 -9.74
CA SER A 424 -1.59 6.41 -11.13
C SER A 424 -0.82 7.28 -12.12
N ILE A 425 -0.79 8.62 -11.92
CA ILE A 425 -0.01 9.52 -12.78
C ILE A 425 1.48 9.14 -12.80
N LEU A 426 2.07 8.88 -11.62
CA LEU A 426 3.47 8.49 -11.55
C LEU A 426 3.76 7.22 -12.38
N MET A 427 2.87 6.23 -12.32
CA MET A 427 3.02 4.98 -13.07
C MET A 427 2.85 5.15 -14.57
N ASP A 428 2.07 6.14 -15.03
CA ASP A 428 1.89 6.44 -16.46
C ASP A 428 3.13 7.11 -17.07
N TYR A 429 3.86 7.93 -16.29
CA TYR A 429 5.02 8.68 -16.77
C TYR A 429 6.38 8.03 -16.44
N VAL A 430 6.41 6.93 -15.69
CA VAL A 430 7.64 6.20 -15.36
C VAL A 430 7.74 4.91 -16.17
N PRO A 431 8.78 4.76 -17.02
CA PRO A 431 9.03 3.52 -17.75
C PRO A 431 9.13 2.31 -16.81
N LYS A 432 8.69 1.14 -17.27
CA LYS A 432 8.62 -0.10 -16.45
C LYS A 432 9.97 -0.48 -15.84
N ASN A 433 11.07 -0.29 -16.57
CA ASN A 433 12.43 -0.58 -16.12
C ASN A 433 12.95 0.34 -15.01
N LEU A 434 12.36 1.53 -14.82
CA LEU A 434 12.78 2.51 -13.82
C LEU A 434 11.86 2.54 -12.59
N ARG A 435 10.72 1.84 -12.59
CA ARG A 435 9.73 1.84 -11.49
C ARG A 435 10.33 1.43 -10.16
N ALA A 436 11.24 0.45 -10.15
CA ALA A 436 11.91 0.01 -8.93
C ALA A 436 12.77 1.13 -8.31
N ARG A 437 13.48 1.92 -9.14
CA ARG A 437 14.29 3.07 -8.68
C ARG A 437 13.40 4.18 -8.13
N TRP A 438 12.25 4.43 -8.74
CA TRP A 438 11.28 5.42 -8.25
C TRP A 438 10.65 5.00 -6.92
N ASN A 439 10.35 3.72 -6.73
CA ASN A 439 9.87 3.21 -5.44
C ASN A 439 10.93 3.34 -4.34
N ALA A 440 12.22 3.21 -4.67
CA ALA A 440 13.29 3.48 -3.70
C ALA A 440 13.35 4.95 -3.26
N LEU A 441 13.07 5.90 -4.16
CA LEU A 441 12.96 7.32 -3.83
C LEU A 441 11.80 7.63 -2.87
N GLU A 442 10.73 6.83 -2.86
CA GLU A 442 9.63 6.94 -1.89
C GLU A 442 10.15 6.80 -0.45
N GLY A 443 11.20 5.98 -0.23
CA GLY A 443 11.88 5.86 1.06
C GLY A 443 12.49 7.17 1.58
N LEU A 444 12.99 8.03 0.69
CA LEU A 444 13.48 9.37 1.05
C LEU A 444 12.35 10.28 1.56
N SER A 445 11.15 10.16 1.00
CA SER A 445 9.98 10.92 1.47
C SER A 445 9.55 10.49 2.86
N VAL A 446 9.67 9.21 3.19
CA VAL A 446 9.40 8.68 4.54
C VAL A 446 10.41 9.22 5.56
N PHE A 447 11.69 9.26 5.20
CA PHE A 447 12.73 9.89 6.02
C PHE A 447 12.45 11.38 6.24
N SER A 448 12.15 12.10 5.17
CA SER A 448 11.82 13.52 5.21
C SER A 448 10.67 13.80 6.19
N TRP A 449 9.62 12.97 6.16
CA TRP A 449 8.50 13.05 7.09
C TRP A 449 8.90 12.80 8.54
N SER A 450 9.70 11.79 8.82
CA SER A 450 10.11 11.45 10.20
C SER A 450 11.17 12.42 10.73
N GLY A 451 12.14 12.80 9.90
CA GLY A 451 13.22 13.72 10.27
C GLY A 451 12.72 15.13 10.58
N SER A 452 11.77 15.63 9.79
CA SER A 452 11.18 16.96 10.02
C SER A 452 10.33 17.06 11.30
N ALA A 453 9.94 15.94 11.90
CA ALA A 453 9.29 15.95 13.23
C ALA A 453 10.20 16.54 14.31
N VAL A 454 11.52 16.40 14.19
CA VAL A 454 12.49 17.05 15.09
C VAL A 454 12.33 18.58 15.01
N LEU A 455 12.33 19.12 13.78
CA LEU A 455 12.13 20.55 13.55
C LEU A 455 10.77 21.03 14.09
N GLY A 456 9.72 20.22 13.91
CA GLY A 456 8.38 20.49 14.46
C GLY A 456 8.39 20.60 15.97
N GLY A 457 9.03 19.68 16.68
CA GLY A 457 9.15 19.71 18.14
C GLY A 457 9.87 20.96 18.66
N PHE A 458 10.99 21.35 18.03
CA PHE A 458 11.71 22.58 18.38
C PHE A 458 10.89 23.84 18.09
N LEU A 459 10.21 23.90 16.96
CA LEU A 459 9.37 25.05 16.59
C LEU A 459 8.19 25.21 17.55
N ILE A 460 7.54 24.12 17.93
CA ILE A 460 6.37 24.15 18.81
C ILE A 460 6.79 24.60 20.22
N ASP A 461 7.90 24.09 20.76
CA ASP A 461 8.40 24.51 22.06
C ASP A 461 8.85 26.00 22.09
N ALA A 462 9.33 26.51 20.93
CA ALA A 462 9.78 27.91 20.85
C ALA A 462 8.64 28.90 20.54
N TYR A 463 7.69 28.53 19.69
CA TYR A 463 6.71 29.46 19.12
C TYR A 463 5.25 28.99 19.24
N GLY A 464 5.01 27.79 19.78
CA GLY A 464 3.68 27.18 19.92
C GLY A 464 3.14 26.49 18.66
N TYR A 465 2.06 25.73 18.84
CA TYR A 465 1.45 24.89 17.78
C TYR A 465 0.95 25.71 16.58
N ARG A 466 0.28 26.86 16.86
CA ARG A 466 -0.34 27.70 15.82
C ARG A 466 0.68 28.27 14.86
N MET A 467 1.83 28.72 15.38
CA MET A 467 2.93 29.21 14.55
C MET A 467 3.55 28.09 13.69
N CYS A 468 3.68 26.89 14.27
CA CYS A 468 4.12 25.72 13.49
C CYS A 468 3.14 25.40 12.32
N PHE A 469 1.83 25.56 12.50
CA PHE A 469 0.83 25.38 11.43
C PHE A 469 1.00 26.41 10.31
N ILE A 470 1.27 27.68 10.66
CA ILE A 470 1.54 28.73 9.69
C ILE A 470 2.79 28.39 8.86
N ILE A 471 3.92 28.09 9.53
CA ILE A 471 5.17 27.75 8.85
C ILE A 471 4.98 26.54 7.95
N THR A 472 4.31 25.50 8.45
CA THR A 472 4.00 24.31 7.63
C THR A 472 3.12 24.62 6.43
N SER A 473 2.15 25.52 6.58
CA SER A 473 1.30 25.95 5.46
C SER A 473 2.12 26.64 4.37
N PHE A 474 3.12 27.46 4.72
CA PHE A 474 4.04 28.04 3.74
C PHE A 474 4.90 26.97 3.05
N VAL A 475 5.43 26.00 3.79
CA VAL A 475 6.17 24.85 3.20
C VAL A 475 5.26 24.11 2.22
N TYR A 476 4.00 23.88 2.59
CA TYR A 476 3.03 23.24 1.69
C TYR A 476 2.71 24.09 0.45
N CYS A 477 2.63 25.42 0.56
CA CYS A 477 2.47 26.31 -0.59
C CYS A 477 3.63 26.16 -1.58
N VAL A 478 4.86 26.05 -1.08
CA VAL A 478 6.03 25.79 -1.94
C VAL A 478 5.90 24.44 -2.66
N GLY A 479 5.56 23.36 -1.95
CA GLY A 479 5.32 22.05 -2.57
C GLY A 479 4.20 22.09 -3.62
N LEU A 480 3.10 22.78 -3.29
CA LEU A 480 1.95 22.94 -4.18
C LEU A 480 2.30 23.72 -5.47
N SER A 481 3.20 24.72 -5.39
CA SER A 481 3.62 25.49 -6.58
C SER A 481 4.27 24.58 -7.64
N PHE A 482 5.04 23.58 -7.23
CA PHE A 482 5.57 22.59 -8.15
C PHE A 482 4.46 21.73 -8.79
N GLU A 483 3.43 21.37 -8.06
CA GLU A 483 2.29 20.62 -8.62
C GLU A 483 1.45 21.46 -9.58
N MET A 484 1.29 22.75 -9.31
CA MET A 484 0.59 23.66 -10.22
C MET A 484 1.30 23.77 -11.57
N ALA A 485 2.64 23.65 -11.59
CA ALA A 485 3.41 23.61 -12.84
C ALA A 485 3.14 22.36 -13.69
N LEU A 486 2.60 21.28 -13.09
CA LEU A 486 2.22 20.06 -13.81
C LEU A 486 0.87 20.13 -14.50
N LEU A 487 -0.02 21.05 -14.12
CA LEU A 487 -1.35 21.20 -14.71
C LEU A 487 -1.34 21.33 -16.25
N PRO A 488 -0.51 22.22 -16.86
CA PRO A 488 -0.44 22.31 -18.31
C PRO A 488 0.25 21.12 -18.97
N LEU A 489 1.18 20.44 -18.26
CA LEU A 489 1.95 19.31 -18.79
C LEU A 489 1.13 18.00 -18.87
N THR A 490 0.09 17.87 -18.05
CA THR A 490 -0.72 16.65 -17.92
C THR A 490 -2.13 16.77 -18.50
N LYS A 491 -2.46 17.89 -19.18
CA LYS A 491 -3.78 18.15 -19.79
C LYS A 491 -4.21 17.07 -20.79
N HIS A 492 -3.27 16.41 -21.45
CA HIS A 492 -3.54 15.40 -22.47
C HIS A 492 -3.70 13.97 -21.90
N ALA A 493 -3.43 13.76 -20.64
CA ALA A 493 -3.64 12.48 -19.94
C ALA A 493 -5.06 12.39 -19.37
N VAL A 494 -6.07 12.64 -20.19
CA VAL A 494 -7.47 12.40 -19.82
C VAL A 494 -7.75 10.92 -19.97
N GLU A 495 -8.27 10.28 -18.95
CA GLU A 495 -8.74 8.90 -19.01
C GLU A 495 -9.79 8.75 -20.13
N LYS A 496 -9.49 7.89 -21.11
CA LYS A 496 -10.49 7.38 -22.05
C LYS A 496 -11.34 6.31 -21.36
#